data_7058a13417e44676f06211b844d9ee80
#
_entry.id   7058a13417e44676f06211b844d9ee80
#
_cell.length_a   1.000
_cell.length_b   1.000
_cell.length_c   1.000
_cell.angle_alpha   90.00
_cell.angle_beta   90.00
_cell.angle_gamma   90.00
#
_symmetry.space_group_name_H-M   'P 1'
#
loop_
_entity.id
_entity.type
_entity.pdbx_description
1 polymer ?
#
loop_
_entity_poly.entity_id
_entity_poly.type
_entity_poly.pdbx_seq_one_letter_code
_entity_poly.pdbx_strand_id
1 'polypeptide(L)'
;MDVDVDAFSSSQVGSKLWLTERLEECLADIQPPAAGYKVWIYGGWYGITNFIMRTRGVIPVEYVRCIDRDPACEPIADRINKFWEWQDWQFKAITGDVNEVNYSQDNPHIVINSSVEHMGPGLWFDMIPKGTIVVVQGSDLPHPDHVRRILSVDELRSACPISKELYSGTITFNYPKLSFTRYMIIGIK
;
A
#
# COMPACT_ATOMS: atom_id res chain seq x y z
N MET A 1 -16.53 -10.28 -15.85
CA MET A 1 -15.33 -9.75 -15.14
C MET A 1 -15.12 -10.67 -13.97
N ASP A 2 -14.12 -11.53 -14.04
CA ASP A 2 -13.84 -12.50 -12.99
C ASP A 2 -13.00 -11.78 -11.92
N VAL A 3 -13.52 -11.77 -10.71
CA VAL A 3 -12.85 -11.21 -9.53
C VAL A 3 -12.04 -12.33 -8.89
N ASP A 4 -10.74 -12.12 -8.71
CA ASP A 4 -9.93 -13.04 -7.93
C ASP A 4 -10.31 -12.95 -6.45
N VAL A 5 -10.91 -14.04 -5.96
CA VAL A 5 -11.40 -14.12 -4.58
C VAL A 5 -10.28 -14.11 -3.55
N ASP A 6 -9.03 -14.40 -3.94
CA ASP A 6 -7.87 -14.30 -3.03
C ASP A 6 -7.66 -12.88 -2.51
N ALA A 7 -8.06 -11.86 -3.27
CA ALA A 7 -8.01 -10.46 -2.80
C ALA A 7 -8.73 -10.25 -1.45
N PHE A 8 -9.70 -11.12 -1.13
CA PHE A 8 -10.51 -11.08 0.08
C PHE A 8 -10.14 -12.19 1.08
N SER A 9 -9.05 -12.91 0.85
CA SER A 9 -8.58 -13.93 1.78
C SER A 9 -8.21 -13.34 3.14
N SER A 10 -8.23 -14.15 4.17
CA SER A 10 -7.92 -13.70 5.54
C SER A 10 -6.53 -13.09 5.66
N SER A 11 -5.54 -13.56 4.90
CA SER A 11 -4.20 -12.97 4.88
C SER A 11 -4.15 -11.63 4.14
N GLN A 12 -4.87 -11.49 3.03
CA GLN A 12 -4.92 -10.25 2.27
C GLN A 12 -5.64 -9.15 3.06
N VAL A 13 -6.82 -9.46 3.60
CA VAL A 13 -7.56 -8.50 4.43
C VAL A 13 -6.84 -8.24 5.75
N GLY A 14 -6.37 -9.27 6.43
CA GLY A 14 -5.66 -9.15 7.72
C GLY A 14 -4.39 -8.32 7.63
N SER A 15 -3.60 -8.49 6.55
CA SER A 15 -2.39 -7.67 6.36
C SER A 15 -2.70 -6.19 6.13
N LYS A 16 -3.80 -5.88 5.42
CA LYS A 16 -4.23 -4.50 5.15
C LYS A 16 -4.86 -3.84 6.39
N LEU A 17 -5.58 -4.62 7.21
CA LEU A 17 -6.05 -4.15 8.52
C LEU A 17 -4.87 -3.80 9.43
N TRP A 18 -3.92 -4.73 9.60
CA TRP A 18 -2.70 -4.50 10.38
C TRP A 18 -1.93 -3.26 9.89
N LEU A 19 -1.76 -3.11 8.56
CA LEU A 19 -1.13 -1.94 7.96
C LEU A 19 -1.86 -0.65 8.37
N THR A 20 -3.18 -0.65 8.22
CA THR A 20 -3.99 0.54 8.50
C THR A 20 -3.93 0.92 9.97
N GLU A 21 -4.04 -0.05 10.89
CA GLU A 21 -3.95 0.18 12.33
C GLU A 21 -2.59 0.76 12.73
N ARG A 22 -1.50 0.20 12.22
CA ARG A 22 -0.16 0.74 12.53
C ARG A 22 0.06 2.13 11.93
N LEU A 23 -0.48 2.39 10.75
CA LEU A 23 -0.42 3.72 10.14
C LEU A 23 -1.22 4.74 10.97
N GLU A 24 -2.42 4.41 11.43
CA GLU A 24 -3.22 5.24 12.34
C GLU A 24 -2.43 5.63 13.59
N GLU A 25 -1.77 4.67 14.23
CA GLU A 25 -0.92 4.90 15.40
C GLU A 25 0.28 5.82 15.09
N CYS A 26 0.96 5.59 13.97
CA CYS A 26 2.09 6.43 13.55
C CYS A 26 1.67 7.87 13.25
N LEU A 27 0.43 8.09 12.80
CA LEU A 27 -0.10 9.41 12.44
C LEU A 27 -0.74 10.14 13.62
N ALA A 28 -0.97 9.50 14.76
CA ALA A 28 -1.73 10.07 15.88
C ALA A 28 -1.15 11.41 16.39
N ASP A 29 0.17 11.55 16.37
CA ASP A 29 0.88 12.75 16.84
C ASP A 29 1.34 13.66 15.68
N ILE A 30 0.93 13.36 14.43
CA ILE A 30 1.29 14.14 13.25
C ILE A 30 0.09 14.98 12.83
N GLN A 31 0.27 16.29 12.81
CA GLN A 31 -0.80 17.19 12.35
C GLN A 31 -1.13 16.93 10.88
N PRO A 32 -2.35 16.50 10.54
CA PRO A 32 -2.72 16.26 9.15
C PRO A 32 -2.80 17.57 8.35
N PRO A 33 -2.62 17.52 7.03
CA PRO A 33 -2.95 18.64 6.16
C PRO A 33 -4.42 19.06 6.33
N ALA A 34 -4.74 20.34 6.12
CA ALA A 34 -6.08 20.88 6.34
C ALA A 34 -7.18 20.16 5.55
N ALA A 35 -6.87 19.71 4.33
CA ALA A 35 -7.78 18.92 3.48
C ALA A 35 -7.71 17.41 3.72
N GLY A 36 -6.80 16.93 4.58
CA GLY A 36 -6.48 15.53 4.76
C GLY A 36 -5.26 15.08 3.93
N TYR A 37 -4.92 13.80 4.05
CA TYR A 37 -3.77 13.22 3.36
C TYR A 37 -4.09 12.85 1.91
N LYS A 38 -3.19 13.20 1.01
CA LYS A 38 -3.11 12.65 -0.34
C LYS A 38 -2.37 11.30 -0.26
N VAL A 39 -3.03 10.22 -0.64
CA VAL A 39 -2.49 8.87 -0.50
C VAL A 39 -2.36 8.20 -1.85
N TRP A 40 -1.18 7.69 -2.17
CA TRP A 40 -0.98 6.85 -3.35
C TRP A 40 -0.68 5.42 -2.91
N ILE A 41 -1.37 4.46 -3.54
CA ILE A 41 -1.24 3.03 -3.25
C ILE A 41 -0.66 2.36 -4.49
N TYR A 42 0.50 1.74 -4.35
CA TYR A 42 1.23 1.04 -5.41
C TYR A 42 0.98 -0.47 -5.35
N GLY A 43 0.74 -1.07 -6.50
CA GLY A 43 0.32 -2.47 -6.59
C GLY A 43 -0.96 -2.68 -5.78
N GLY A 44 -1.91 -1.76 -5.93
CA GLY A 44 -3.08 -1.70 -5.05
C GLY A 44 -4.17 -2.71 -5.38
N TRP A 45 -3.97 -3.48 -6.48
CA TRP A 45 -4.91 -4.51 -6.93
C TRP A 45 -6.33 -3.95 -7.00
N TYR A 46 -7.26 -4.51 -6.21
CA TYR A 46 -8.67 -4.09 -6.19
C TYR A 46 -8.99 -2.95 -5.20
N GLY A 47 -7.98 -2.23 -4.71
CA GLY A 47 -8.20 -1.07 -3.85
C GLY A 47 -8.74 -1.38 -2.45
N ILE A 48 -8.59 -2.62 -1.97
CA ILE A 48 -9.07 -3.05 -0.64
C ILE A 48 -8.42 -2.26 0.50
N THR A 49 -7.17 -1.85 0.33
CA THR A 49 -6.49 -0.99 1.33
C THR A 49 -7.22 0.34 1.51
N ASN A 50 -7.65 0.99 0.41
CA ASN A 50 -8.46 2.19 0.50
C ASN A 50 -9.79 1.93 1.20
N PHE A 51 -10.49 0.87 0.81
CA PHE A 51 -11.78 0.52 1.40
C PHE A 51 -11.66 0.37 2.93
N ILE A 52 -10.67 -0.38 3.40
CA ILE A 52 -10.42 -0.58 4.84
C ILE A 52 -10.09 0.76 5.52
N MET A 53 -9.13 1.51 5.01
CA MET A 53 -8.69 2.78 5.58
C MET A 53 -9.84 3.79 5.69
N ARG A 54 -10.66 3.94 4.65
CA ARG A 54 -11.78 4.87 4.62
C ARG A 54 -12.94 4.43 5.52
N THR A 55 -13.25 3.15 5.59
CA THR A 55 -14.34 2.63 6.44
C THR A 55 -14.00 2.71 7.94
N ARG A 56 -12.72 2.66 8.30
CA ARG A 56 -12.27 2.93 9.68
C ARG A 56 -12.40 4.40 10.06
N GLY A 57 -12.24 5.31 9.12
CA GLY A 57 -12.50 6.74 9.29
C GLY A 57 -11.57 7.48 10.25
N VAL A 58 -10.42 6.89 10.64
CA VAL A 58 -9.46 7.50 11.59
C VAL A 58 -8.48 8.42 10.87
N ILE A 59 -7.99 8.02 9.69
CA ILE A 59 -7.07 8.83 8.89
C ILE A 59 -7.87 9.81 8.05
N PRO A 60 -7.68 11.14 8.23
CA PRO A 60 -8.31 12.12 7.37
C PRO A 60 -7.67 12.09 5.98
N VAL A 61 -8.43 11.65 4.97
CA VAL A 61 -7.93 11.46 3.60
C VAL A 61 -8.63 12.42 2.65
N GLU A 62 -7.85 13.26 1.96
CA GLU A 62 -8.32 14.12 0.88
C GLU A 62 -8.70 13.27 -0.34
N TYR A 63 -7.74 12.51 -0.88
CA TYR A 63 -8.00 11.56 -1.96
C TYR A 63 -6.99 10.40 -1.95
N VAL A 64 -7.36 9.34 -2.68
CA VAL A 64 -6.49 8.18 -2.94
C VAL A 64 -6.32 7.95 -4.44
N ARG A 65 -5.09 7.67 -4.88
CA ARG A 65 -4.77 7.12 -6.19
C ARG A 65 -4.23 5.71 -6.01
N CYS A 66 -4.92 4.74 -6.60
CA CYS A 66 -4.57 3.31 -6.52
C CYS A 66 -3.97 2.90 -7.87
N ILE A 67 -2.66 2.72 -7.92
CA ILE A 67 -1.91 2.50 -9.16
C ILE A 67 -1.52 1.03 -9.25
N ASP A 68 -1.94 0.37 -10.33
CA ASP A 68 -1.58 -1.00 -10.63
C ASP A 68 -1.28 -1.15 -12.13
N ARG A 69 -0.31 -2.00 -12.48
CA ARG A 69 0.06 -2.22 -13.87
C ARG A 69 -0.93 -3.11 -14.64
N ASP A 70 -1.71 -3.93 -13.90
CA ASP A 70 -2.73 -4.80 -14.51
C ASP A 70 -4.00 -4.00 -14.82
N PRO A 71 -4.34 -3.80 -16.12
CA PRO A 71 -5.53 -3.04 -16.49
C PRO A 71 -6.84 -3.71 -16.04
N ALA A 72 -6.84 -5.00 -15.72
CA ALA A 72 -8.03 -5.67 -15.20
C ALA A 72 -8.38 -5.20 -13.78
N CYS A 73 -7.42 -4.64 -13.03
CA CYS A 73 -7.63 -4.18 -11.66
C CYS A 73 -8.43 -2.88 -11.57
N GLU A 74 -8.21 -1.94 -12.48
CA GLU A 74 -8.80 -0.60 -12.43
C GLU A 74 -10.34 -0.62 -12.34
N PRO A 75 -11.08 -1.28 -13.23
CA PRO A 75 -12.55 -1.27 -13.19
C PRO A 75 -13.12 -2.00 -11.96
N ILE A 76 -12.37 -2.95 -11.39
CA ILE A 76 -12.79 -3.66 -10.17
C ILE A 76 -12.56 -2.75 -8.95
N ALA A 77 -11.39 -2.12 -8.87
CA ALA A 77 -11.04 -1.21 -7.78
C ALA A 77 -11.97 0.01 -7.72
N ASP A 78 -12.28 0.63 -8.86
CA ASP A 78 -13.24 1.73 -8.96
C ASP A 78 -14.64 1.28 -8.52
N ARG A 79 -15.06 0.06 -8.88
CA ARG A 79 -16.36 -0.48 -8.48
C ARG A 79 -16.46 -0.70 -6.98
N ILE A 80 -15.43 -1.27 -6.36
CA ILE A 80 -15.38 -1.51 -4.91
C ILE A 80 -15.40 -0.19 -4.15
N ASN A 81 -14.72 0.83 -4.68
CA ASN A 81 -14.56 2.12 -4.05
C ASN A 81 -15.51 3.20 -4.62
N LYS A 82 -16.59 2.79 -5.27
CA LYS A 82 -17.51 3.63 -6.03
C LYS A 82 -18.05 4.83 -5.26
N PHE A 83 -18.31 4.65 -3.96
CA PHE A 83 -18.78 5.72 -3.09
C PHE A 83 -17.84 6.93 -3.09
N TRP A 84 -16.54 6.70 -2.98
CA TRP A 84 -15.53 7.77 -2.95
C TRP A 84 -15.14 8.26 -4.35
N GLU A 85 -15.33 7.47 -5.39
CA GLU A 85 -15.17 7.92 -6.76
C GLU A 85 -16.22 9.00 -7.10
N TRP A 86 -17.46 8.83 -6.66
CA TRP A 86 -18.55 9.80 -6.89
C TRP A 86 -18.42 11.07 -6.04
N GLN A 87 -17.64 11.05 -4.96
CA GLN A 87 -17.38 12.22 -4.14
C GLN A 87 -16.12 12.95 -4.65
N ASP A 88 -16.28 13.71 -5.73
CA ASP A 88 -15.22 14.56 -6.30
C ASP A 88 -13.88 13.83 -6.53
N TRP A 89 -13.96 12.57 -7.00
CA TRP A 89 -12.78 11.75 -7.30
C TRP A 89 -11.86 11.52 -6.09
N GLN A 90 -12.43 11.44 -4.90
CA GLN A 90 -11.67 11.12 -3.70
C GLN A 90 -11.00 9.73 -3.74
N PHE A 91 -11.41 8.87 -4.67
CA PHE A 91 -10.72 7.65 -5.04
C PHE A 91 -10.66 7.54 -6.56
N LYS A 92 -9.52 7.10 -7.08
CA LYS A 92 -9.39 6.68 -8.48
C LYS A 92 -8.35 5.58 -8.59
N ALA A 93 -8.73 4.46 -9.22
CA ALA A 93 -7.79 3.47 -9.70
C ALA A 93 -7.17 3.93 -11.03
N ILE A 94 -5.92 3.63 -11.25
CA ILE A 94 -5.14 4.06 -12.41
C ILE A 94 -4.32 2.87 -12.90
N THR A 95 -4.49 2.50 -14.15
CA THR A 95 -3.61 1.54 -14.81
C THR A 95 -2.30 2.22 -15.18
N GLY A 96 -1.18 1.78 -14.60
CA GLY A 96 0.12 2.39 -14.86
C GLY A 96 1.28 1.69 -14.17
N ASP A 97 2.50 1.95 -14.67
CA ASP A 97 3.73 1.49 -14.03
C ASP A 97 4.16 2.50 -12.96
N VAL A 98 4.37 2.02 -11.75
CA VAL A 98 4.83 2.85 -10.60
C VAL A 98 6.24 3.43 -10.83
N ASN A 99 7.03 2.86 -11.76
CA ASN A 99 8.32 3.41 -12.16
C ASN A 99 8.21 4.60 -13.12
N GLU A 100 7.01 4.89 -13.65
CA GLU A 100 6.75 5.99 -14.58
C GLU A 100 5.88 7.10 -13.96
N VAL A 101 5.61 7.01 -12.67
CA VAL A 101 4.77 7.98 -11.96
C VAL A 101 5.41 9.36 -11.96
N ASN A 102 4.63 10.37 -12.31
CA ASN A 102 5.08 11.76 -12.33
C ASN A 102 4.64 12.51 -11.07
N TYR A 103 5.58 12.81 -10.20
CA TYR A 103 5.36 13.57 -8.96
C TYR A 103 5.35 15.09 -9.14
N SER A 104 5.70 15.62 -10.34
CA SER A 104 5.86 17.08 -10.54
C SER A 104 4.54 17.85 -10.45
N GLN A 105 3.42 17.20 -10.69
CA GLN A 105 2.10 17.84 -10.70
C GLN A 105 1.33 17.64 -9.40
N ASP A 106 1.59 16.53 -8.70
CA ASP A 106 0.87 16.17 -7.49
C ASP A 106 1.73 15.26 -6.62
N ASN A 107 2.07 15.74 -5.43
CA ASN A 107 2.89 15.00 -4.48
C ASN A 107 2.01 14.36 -3.41
N PRO A 108 2.04 13.03 -3.24
CA PRO A 108 1.36 12.39 -2.13
C PRO A 108 2.03 12.72 -0.79
N HIS A 109 1.22 12.80 0.26
CA HIS A 109 1.71 12.86 1.64
C HIS A 109 2.09 11.47 2.14
N ILE A 110 1.39 10.44 1.64
CA ILE A 110 1.59 9.03 2.02
C ILE A 110 1.68 8.18 0.75
N VAL A 111 2.69 7.32 0.68
CA VAL A 111 2.78 6.25 -0.32
C VAL A 111 2.72 4.90 0.38
N ILE A 112 1.81 4.05 -0.04
CA ILE A 112 1.64 2.69 0.47
C ILE A 112 2.00 1.69 -0.63
N ASN A 113 2.92 0.77 -0.34
CA ASN A 113 3.22 -0.37 -1.18
C ASN A 113 3.17 -1.65 -0.34
N SER A 114 2.10 -2.41 -0.50
CA SER A 114 1.89 -3.70 0.21
C SER A 114 2.32 -4.91 -0.61
N SER A 115 3.07 -4.70 -1.70
CA SER A 115 3.42 -5.70 -2.71
C SER A 115 4.87 -5.56 -3.19
N VAL A 116 5.79 -5.23 -2.26
CA VAL A 116 7.22 -5.00 -2.57
C VAL A 116 7.86 -6.23 -3.23
N GLU A 117 7.40 -7.43 -2.89
CA GLU A 117 7.84 -8.69 -3.47
C GLU A 117 7.55 -8.84 -4.97
N HIS A 118 6.54 -8.12 -5.49
CA HIS A 118 6.20 -8.11 -6.92
C HIS A 118 6.97 -7.05 -7.72
N MET A 119 7.71 -6.17 -7.03
CA MET A 119 8.42 -5.07 -7.67
C MET A 119 9.92 -5.30 -7.64
N GLY A 120 10.56 -5.09 -8.78
CA GLY A 120 12.02 -5.11 -8.86
C GLY A 120 12.64 -4.05 -7.94
N PRO A 121 13.94 -4.19 -7.61
CA PRO A 121 14.65 -3.17 -6.83
C PRO A 121 14.70 -1.85 -7.60
N GLY A 122 14.52 -0.74 -6.89
CA GLY A 122 14.99 0.54 -7.40
C GLY A 122 13.95 1.60 -7.66
N LEU A 123 13.73 1.91 -8.92
CA LEU A 123 13.19 3.22 -9.35
C LEU A 123 11.93 3.68 -8.63
N TRP A 124 10.94 2.84 -8.46
CA TRP A 124 9.67 3.25 -7.84
C TRP A 124 9.86 3.87 -6.44
N PHE A 125 10.77 3.31 -5.64
CA PHE A 125 11.03 3.82 -4.30
C PHE A 125 11.90 5.08 -4.35
N ASP A 126 12.93 5.09 -5.20
CA ASP A 126 13.86 6.21 -5.31
C ASP A 126 13.18 7.49 -5.79
N MET A 127 12.16 7.35 -6.64
CA MET A 127 11.36 8.46 -7.18
C MET A 127 10.42 9.10 -6.15
N ILE A 128 10.04 8.42 -5.07
CA ILE A 128 9.17 9.00 -4.04
C ILE A 128 9.84 10.25 -3.45
N PRO A 129 9.17 11.39 -3.37
CA PRO A 129 9.74 12.62 -2.82
C PRO A 129 10.22 12.44 -1.37
N LYS A 130 11.33 13.07 -1.02
CA LYS A 130 11.81 13.12 0.37
C LYS A 130 10.79 13.81 1.26
N GLY A 131 10.64 13.29 2.49
CA GLY A 131 9.65 13.77 3.45
C GLY A 131 8.28 13.10 3.32
N THR A 132 8.05 12.31 2.28
CA THR A 132 6.82 11.50 2.14
C THR A 132 6.78 10.41 3.21
N ILE A 133 5.64 10.21 3.85
CA ILE A 133 5.40 9.06 4.71
C ILE A 133 5.25 7.83 3.81
N VAL A 134 6.03 6.80 4.07
CA VAL A 134 6.00 5.56 3.29
C VAL A 134 5.60 4.39 4.16
N VAL A 135 4.75 3.53 3.61
CA VAL A 135 4.36 2.25 4.19
C VAL A 135 4.74 1.17 3.20
N VAL A 136 5.67 0.31 3.57
CA VAL A 136 6.12 -0.78 2.73
C VAL A 136 5.89 -2.12 3.40
N GLN A 137 5.27 -3.05 2.68
CA GLN A 137 5.14 -4.45 3.11
C GLN A 137 5.74 -5.37 2.06
N GLY A 138 6.34 -6.45 2.55
CA GLY A 138 6.80 -7.58 1.73
C GLY A 138 6.57 -8.89 2.47
N SER A 139 6.76 -10.01 1.80
CA SER A 139 6.45 -11.34 2.36
C SER A 139 7.50 -12.37 1.95
N ASP A 140 7.64 -13.40 2.80
CA ASP A 140 8.46 -14.57 2.51
C ASP A 140 7.68 -15.67 1.75
N LEU A 141 6.40 -15.42 1.43
CA LEU A 141 5.57 -16.34 0.68
C LEU A 141 6.23 -16.72 -0.66
N PRO A 142 6.49 -18.01 -0.94
CA PRO A 142 6.92 -18.42 -2.27
C PRO A 142 5.73 -18.36 -3.24
N HIS A 143 5.81 -17.48 -4.24
CA HIS A 143 4.81 -17.36 -5.28
C HIS A 143 5.47 -17.14 -6.65
N PRO A 144 4.94 -17.73 -7.74
CA PRO A 144 5.54 -17.59 -9.07
C PRO A 144 5.70 -16.14 -9.54
N ASP A 145 4.75 -15.26 -9.15
CA ASP A 145 4.74 -13.86 -9.57
C ASP A 145 5.63 -12.96 -8.70
N HIS A 146 6.25 -13.51 -7.65
CA HIS A 146 7.20 -12.76 -6.84
C HIS A 146 8.55 -12.67 -7.55
N VAL A 147 9.02 -11.46 -7.81
CA VAL A 147 10.38 -11.24 -8.36
C VAL A 147 11.46 -11.39 -7.28
N ARG A 148 11.06 -11.31 -6.02
CA ARG A 148 11.90 -11.58 -4.85
C ARG A 148 11.03 -12.00 -3.67
N ARG A 149 11.66 -12.58 -2.65
CA ARG A 149 11.05 -12.79 -1.33
C ARG A 149 11.66 -11.80 -0.36
N ILE A 150 10.90 -11.39 0.63
CA ILE A 150 11.40 -10.60 1.76
C ILE A 150 11.42 -11.53 2.97
N LEU A 151 12.60 -11.83 3.49
CA LEU A 151 12.79 -12.83 4.55
C LEU A 151 12.95 -12.21 5.94
N SER A 152 13.10 -10.89 6.01
CA SER A 152 13.25 -10.17 7.28
C SER A 152 12.88 -8.69 7.13
N VAL A 153 12.68 -8.01 8.27
CA VAL A 153 12.56 -6.55 8.32
C VAL A 153 13.84 -5.87 7.81
N ASP A 154 15.01 -6.45 8.07
CA ASP A 154 16.29 -5.89 7.62
C ASP A 154 16.46 -5.94 6.10
N GLU A 155 15.98 -7.01 5.46
CA GLU A 155 15.92 -7.06 4.00
C GLU A 155 14.97 -6.02 3.43
N LEU A 156 13.79 -5.85 4.05
CA LEU A 156 12.84 -4.81 3.64
C LEU A 156 13.44 -3.40 3.82
N ARG A 157 14.16 -3.17 4.94
CA ARG A 157 14.87 -1.91 5.22
C ARG A 157 15.96 -1.64 4.18
N SER A 158 16.70 -2.67 3.79
CA SER A 158 17.72 -2.56 2.74
C SER A 158 17.12 -2.29 1.37
N ALA A 159 15.93 -2.85 1.08
CA ALA A 159 15.22 -2.66 -0.17
C ALA A 159 14.56 -1.29 -0.30
N CYS A 160 14.11 -0.73 0.83
CA CYS A 160 13.39 0.54 0.92
C CYS A 160 14.03 1.39 2.04
N PRO A 161 15.17 2.06 1.77
CA PRO A 161 15.89 2.82 2.78
C PRO A 161 15.11 4.06 3.21
N ILE A 162 14.65 4.04 4.47
CA ILE A 162 13.82 5.08 5.10
C ILE A 162 14.72 5.96 5.99
N SER A 163 14.56 7.28 5.92
CA SER A 163 15.38 8.23 6.70
C SER A 163 15.01 8.25 8.18
N LYS A 164 13.73 8.07 8.51
CA LYS A 164 13.21 7.99 9.88
C LYS A 164 12.15 6.89 9.97
N GLU A 165 12.46 5.81 10.64
CA GLU A 165 11.51 4.73 10.93
C GLU A 165 10.56 5.16 12.06
N LEU A 166 9.26 5.00 11.85
CA LEU A 166 8.19 5.25 12.82
C LEU A 166 7.68 3.93 13.41
N TYR A 167 7.64 2.87 12.60
CA TYR A 167 7.23 1.54 13.00
C TYR A 167 7.91 0.49 12.12
N SER A 168 8.25 -0.65 12.71
CA SER A 168 8.53 -1.88 11.98
C SER A 168 7.98 -3.09 12.73
N GLY A 169 7.59 -4.12 11.99
CA GLY A 169 7.02 -5.31 12.60
C GLY A 169 6.73 -6.42 11.61
N THR A 170 6.17 -7.50 12.15
CA THR A 170 5.84 -8.71 11.40
C THR A 170 4.48 -9.25 11.80
N ILE A 171 3.82 -9.92 10.86
CA ILE A 171 2.62 -10.73 11.12
C ILE A 171 2.74 -12.06 10.39
N THR A 172 2.45 -13.17 11.07
CA THR A 172 2.50 -14.51 10.48
C THR A 172 1.09 -15.05 10.26
N PHE A 173 0.85 -15.56 9.07
CA PHE A 173 -0.37 -16.24 8.69
C PHE A 173 -0.13 -17.74 8.64
N ASN A 174 -0.95 -18.49 9.37
CA ASN A 174 -0.86 -19.95 9.47
C ASN A 174 -2.08 -20.59 8.83
N TYR A 175 -1.86 -21.38 7.80
CA TYR A 175 -2.85 -22.22 7.15
C TYR A 175 -2.47 -23.70 7.31
N PRO A 176 -3.36 -24.66 7.11
CA PRO A 176 -3.06 -26.09 7.32
C PRO A 176 -1.84 -26.62 6.54
N LYS A 177 -1.53 -26.03 5.38
CA LYS A 177 -0.44 -26.48 4.49
C LYS A 177 0.58 -25.38 4.15
N LEU A 178 0.41 -24.18 4.70
CA LEU A 178 1.21 -23.04 4.34
C LEU A 178 1.30 -22.09 5.54
N SER A 179 2.53 -21.69 5.87
CA SER A 179 2.77 -20.58 6.81
C SER A 179 3.69 -19.58 6.13
N PHE A 180 3.40 -18.31 6.28
CA PHE A 180 4.26 -17.26 5.78
C PHE A 180 4.16 -15.99 6.64
N THR A 181 5.17 -15.18 6.58
CA THR A 181 5.30 -13.93 7.34
C THR A 181 5.29 -12.74 6.42
N ARG A 182 4.55 -11.71 6.78
CA ARG A 182 4.65 -10.37 6.21
C ARG A 182 5.48 -9.47 7.13
N TYR A 183 6.31 -8.69 6.51
CA TYR A 183 7.18 -7.69 7.13
C TYR A 183 6.70 -6.31 6.73
N MET A 184 6.71 -5.36 7.64
CA MET A 184 6.27 -3.99 7.37
C MET A 184 7.20 -2.98 7.99
N ILE A 185 7.42 -1.88 7.29
CA ILE A 185 8.05 -0.67 7.81
C ILE A 185 7.16 0.53 7.46
N ILE A 186 6.97 1.42 8.41
CA ILE A 186 6.36 2.74 8.23
C ILE A 186 7.38 3.79 8.63
N GLY A 187 7.56 4.81 7.82
CA GLY A 187 8.52 5.86 8.13
C GLY A 187 8.50 7.02 7.13
N ILE A 188 9.48 7.88 7.24
CA ILE A 188 9.65 9.07 6.39
C ILE A 188 10.81 8.80 5.44
N LYS A 189 10.58 8.99 4.15
CA LYS A 189 11.63 8.86 3.14
C LYS A 189 12.68 9.96 3.22
#